data_6506d3c2d77c76840868dbabeb4e33b0
#
_entry.id   6506d3c2d77c76840868dbabeb4e33b0
#
_cell.length_a   1.000
_cell.length_b   1.000
_cell.length_c   1.000
_cell.angle_alpha   90.00
_cell.angle_beta   90.00
_cell.angle_gamma   90.00
#
_symmetry.space_group_name_H-M   'P 1'
#
loop_
_entity.id
_entity.type
_entity.pdbx_description
1 polymer ?
#
loop_
_entity_poly.entity_id
_entity_poly.type
_entity_poly.pdbx_seq_one_letter_code
_entity_poly.pdbx_strand_id
1 'polypeptide(L)'
;KNDLFSMSHVNPQRVKDAVTNLQAYAKGQDCGDFFVRKAKKAETDHAGQIVKKERPARVAKQYKFTETIEIQVGLKNYDPKKDPRFNQPLVLPLMPKTNTRILVLADAADCNRCQQDNVEFHPFDTLAQTFDKNKPGPIKRWAKKYDVILCSKSQIKNIVKVLGPTLTKINRQPLPLEPTDNLKAKLDDMRRTIRIQFKKVLGLNWPVGMVSDKAEDVTRNCMLAINTLVDNLKKGWQNIKVINVHSTMGPSKRIF
;
A
#
# COMPACT_ATOMS: atom_id res chain seq x y z
N LYS A 1 -10.25 -23.01 11.38
CA LYS A 1 -9.46 -22.00 10.62
C LYS A 1 -10.21 -21.39 9.43
N ASN A 2 -11.50 -21.68 9.26
CA ASN A 2 -12.34 -21.19 8.14
C ASN A 2 -13.29 -20.05 8.52
N ASP A 3 -13.27 -19.57 9.76
CA ASP A 3 -14.30 -18.67 10.27
C ASP A 3 -14.03 -17.16 10.05
N LEU A 4 -12.88 -16.81 9.48
CA LEU A 4 -12.52 -15.41 9.16
C LEU A 4 -13.32 -14.80 8.00
N PHE A 5 -14.02 -15.62 7.21
CA PHE A 5 -14.79 -15.17 6.04
C PHE A 5 -16.27 -14.89 6.33
N SER A 6 -16.79 -15.33 7.46
CA SER A 6 -18.25 -15.26 7.75
C SER A 6 -18.76 -13.89 8.20
N MET A 7 -17.90 -12.95 8.59
CA MET A 7 -18.29 -11.61 9.07
C MET A 7 -18.06 -10.46 8.08
N SER A 8 -17.56 -10.72 6.88
CA SER A 8 -17.30 -9.65 5.91
C SER A 8 -18.56 -9.31 5.11
N HIS A 9 -19.00 -8.05 5.16
CA HIS A 9 -20.06 -7.55 4.27
C HIS A 9 -19.64 -7.47 2.80
N VAL A 10 -18.39 -7.87 2.48
CA VAL A 10 -17.84 -7.94 1.12
C VAL A 10 -17.83 -9.39 0.68
N ASN A 11 -18.47 -9.67 -0.44
CA ASN A 11 -18.47 -11.01 -1.03
C ASN A 11 -17.10 -11.30 -1.69
N PRO A 12 -16.37 -12.36 -1.28
CA PRO A 12 -15.07 -12.72 -1.85
C PRO A 12 -15.13 -12.98 -3.37
N GLN A 13 -16.24 -13.53 -3.86
CA GLN A 13 -16.42 -13.76 -5.29
C GLN A 13 -16.44 -12.46 -6.09
N ARG A 14 -17.11 -11.42 -5.59
CA ARG A 14 -17.10 -10.10 -6.22
C ARG A 14 -15.70 -9.48 -6.30
N VAL A 15 -14.87 -9.72 -5.27
CA VAL A 15 -13.49 -9.26 -5.26
C VAL A 15 -12.68 -10.04 -6.30
N LYS A 16 -12.84 -11.37 -6.36
CA LYS A 16 -12.18 -12.23 -7.34
C LYS A 16 -12.54 -11.82 -8.77
N ASP A 17 -13.83 -11.61 -9.04
CA ASP A 17 -14.29 -11.17 -10.36
C ASP A 17 -13.73 -9.78 -10.73
N ALA A 18 -13.67 -8.86 -9.77
CA ALA A 18 -13.08 -7.55 -9.98
C ALA A 18 -11.58 -7.65 -10.32
N VAL A 19 -10.83 -8.46 -9.58
CA VAL A 19 -9.40 -8.69 -9.80
C VAL A 19 -9.15 -9.34 -11.16
N THR A 20 -9.90 -10.40 -11.52
CA THR A 20 -9.76 -11.10 -12.80
C THR A 20 -10.02 -10.16 -13.99
N ASN A 21 -11.07 -9.36 -13.93
CA ASN A 21 -11.38 -8.40 -14.99
C ASN A 21 -10.35 -7.25 -15.06
N LEU A 22 -9.78 -6.82 -13.93
CA LEU A 22 -8.69 -5.84 -13.93
C LEU A 22 -7.41 -6.41 -14.57
N GLN A 23 -7.12 -7.68 -14.31
CA GLN A 23 -5.99 -8.38 -14.94
C GLN A 23 -6.17 -8.52 -16.46
N ALA A 24 -7.38 -8.85 -16.90
CA ALA A 24 -7.71 -8.91 -18.33
C ALA A 24 -7.57 -7.52 -18.98
N TYR A 25 -8.13 -6.48 -18.34
CA TYR A 25 -8.02 -5.11 -18.82
C TYR A 25 -6.57 -4.62 -18.95
N ALA A 26 -5.71 -4.91 -17.97
CA ALA A 26 -4.31 -4.53 -18.01
C ALA A 26 -3.50 -5.29 -19.07
N LYS A 27 -3.98 -6.45 -19.53
CA LYS A 27 -3.44 -7.20 -20.67
C LYS A 27 -3.97 -6.69 -22.02
N GLY A 28 -4.81 -5.66 -22.02
CA GLY A 28 -5.41 -5.09 -23.24
C GLY A 28 -6.65 -5.84 -23.73
N GLN A 29 -7.21 -6.74 -22.94
CA GLN A 29 -8.44 -7.46 -23.28
C GLN A 29 -9.65 -6.59 -22.95
N ASP A 30 -10.63 -6.59 -23.82
CA ASP A 30 -11.89 -5.89 -23.56
C ASP A 30 -12.72 -6.68 -22.54
N CYS A 31 -13.10 -6.01 -21.47
CA CYS A 31 -13.92 -6.58 -20.39
C CYS A 31 -15.40 -6.20 -20.52
N GLY A 32 -15.83 -5.73 -21.72
CA GLY A 32 -17.20 -5.32 -21.99
C GLY A 32 -17.74 -4.32 -20.95
N ASP A 33 -18.99 -4.51 -20.56
CA ASP A 33 -19.70 -3.60 -19.65
C ASP A 33 -19.31 -3.74 -18.16
N PHE A 34 -18.35 -4.61 -17.81
CA PHE A 34 -18.01 -4.86 -16.41
C PHE A 34 -17.57 -3.58 -15.66
N PHE A 35 -16.89 -2.66 -16.34
CA PHE A 35 -16.42 -1.40 -15.77
C PHE A 35 -17.30 -0.20 -16.10
N VAL A 36 -18.39 -0.38 -16.83
CA VAL A 36 -19.30 0.71 -17.14
C VAL A 36 -19.97 1.19 -15.86
N ARG A 37 -19.78 2.45 -15.54
CA ARG A 37 -20.51 3.09 -14.44
C ARG A 37 -21.93 3.39 -14.95
N LYS A 38 -22.95 2.91 -14.22
CA LYS A 38 -24.32 3.38 -14.44
C LYS A 38 -24.31 4.91 -14.46
N ALA A 39 -24.85 5.50 -15.50
CA ALA A 39 -24.90 6.95 -15.67
C ALA A 39 -25.43 7.58 -14.36
N LYS A 40 -24.74 8.59 -13.86
CA LYS A 40 -25.33 9.47 -12.85
C LYS A 40 -26.60 10.07 -13.46
N LYS A 41 -27.60 10.35 -12.60
CA LYS A 41 -28.84 11.04 -13.01
C LYS A 41 -28.50 12.12 -14.04
N ALA A 42 -29.23 12.08 -15.15
CA ALA A 42 -29.06 13.02 -16.26
C ALA A 42 -29.03 14.45 -15.70
N GLU A 43 -27.99 15.20 -16.04
CA GLU A 43 -27.97 16.64 -15.80
C GLU A 43 -28.87 17.28 -16.85
N THR A 44 -29.87 18.03 -16.43
CA THR A 44 -30.71 18.84 -17.31
C THR A 44 -29.98 20.14 -17.60
N ASP A 45 -29.80 20.47 -18.86
CA ASP A 45 -29.33 21.78 -19.30
C ASP A 45 -30.36 22.87 -18.98
N HIS A 46 -29.94 24.13 -19.01
CA HIS A 46 -30.80 25.31 -18.78
C HIS A 46 -32.08 25.34 -19.63
N ALA A 47 -32.16 24.51 -20.69
CA ALA A 47 -33.33 24.34 -21.55
C ALA A 47 -34.20 23.12 -21.18
N GLY A 48 -33.93 22.43 -20.06
CA GLY A 48 -34.71 21.27 -19.62
C GLY A 48 -34.50 19.98 -20.44
N GLN A 49 -33.54 19.96 -21.36
CA GLN A 49 -33.22 18.77 -22.14
C GLN A 49 -32.21 17.90 -21.41
N ILE A 50 -32.47 16.58 -21.41
CA ILE A 50 -31.60 15.57 -20.77
C ILE A 50 -30.38 15.34 -21.67
N VAL A 51 -29.26 15.98 -21.36
CA VAL A 51 -27.99 15.74 -22.05
C VAL A 51 -27.25 14.59 -21.36
N LYS A 52 -27.33 13.41 -21.94
CA LYS A 52 -26.45 12.29 -21.59
C LYS A 52 -25.08 12.56 -22.21
N LYS A 53 -24.14 13.15 -21.46
CA LYS A 53 -22.74 13.14 -21.87
C LYS A 53 -22.22 11.70 -21.83
N GLU A 54 -22.23 11.05 -22.99
CA GLU A 54 -21.57 9.76 -23.15
C GLU A 54 -20.08 9.98 -22.94
N ARG A 55 -19.53 9.41 -21.88
CA ARG A 55 -18.09 9.38 -21.70
C ARG A 55 -17.54 8.34 -22.65
N PRO A 56 -16.48 8.67 -23.43
CA PRO A 56 -15.88 7.70 -24.33
C PRO A 56 -15.49 6.45 -23.53
N ALA A 57 -15.82 5.28 -24.06
CA ALA A 57 -15.45 4.01 -23.47
C ALA A 57 -13.92 3.98 -23.31
N ARG A 58 -13.46 3.62 -22.11
CA ARG A 58 -12.02 3.47 -21.87
C ARG A 58 -11.56 2.23 -22.61
N VAL A 59 -10.72 2.42 -23.63
CA VAL A 59 -10.09 1.32 -24.35
C VAL A 59 -9.05 0.67 -23.46
N ALA A 60 -9.11 -0.65 -23.35
CA ALA A 60 -8.11 -1.43 -22.65
C ALA A 60 -6.74 -1.26 -23.34
N LYS A 61 -5.71 -0.97 -22.57
CA LYS A 61 -4.36 -0.73 -23.08
C LYS A 61 -3.33 -1.42 -22.21
N GLN A 62 -2.49 -2.22 -22.84
CA GLN A 62 -1.33 -2.81 -22.17
C GLN A 62 -0.20 -1.77 -22.04
N TYR A 63 0.31 -1.61 -20.85
CA TYR A 63 1.43 -0.72 -20.55
C TYR A 63 2.76 -1.49 -20.50
N LYS A 64 3.88 -0.77 -20.67
CA LYS A 64 5.24 -1.36 -20.64
C LYS A 64 5.70 -1.77 -19.24
N PHE A 65 4.95 -1.45 -18.21
CA PHE A 65 5.26 -1.80 -16.81
C PHE A 65 4.18 -2.70 -16.22
N THR A 66 4.54 -3.50 -15.23
CA THR A 66 3.59 -4.33 -14.51
C THR A 66 2.81 -3.48 -13.53
N GLU A 67 1.48 -3.44 -13.71
CA GLU A 67 0.59 -2.66 -12.85
C GLU A 67 0.40 -3.33 -11.49
N THR A 68 0.25 -2.51 -10.44
CA THR A 68 -0.17 -2.97 -9.11
C THR A 68 -1.68 -2.87 -8.97
N ILE A 69 -2.27 -3.85 -8.29
CA ILE A 69 -3.67 -3.82 -7.88
C ILE A 69 -3.74 -3.19 -6.50
N GLU A 70 -4.61 -2.19 -6.37
CA GLU A 70 -4.75 -1.38 -5.17
C GLU A 70 -6.20 -1.36 -4.69
N ILE A 71 -6.37 -1.30 -3.37
CA ILE A 71 -7.67 -1.06 -2.74
C ILE A 71 -7.75 0.41 -2.35
N GLN A 72 -8.87 1.04 -2.70
CA GLN A 72 -9.23 2.38 -2.26
C GLN A 72 -10.46 2.29 -1.36
N VAL A 73 -10.34 2.82 -0.15
CA VAL A 73 -11.44 2.88 0.82
C VAL A 73 -11.79 4.33 1.11
N GLY A 74 -13.05 4.67 0.96
CA GLY A 74 -13.59 5.93 1.43
C GLY A 74 -14.28 5.75 2.78
N LEU A 75 -13.88 6.53 3.77
CA LEU A 75 -14.50 6.53 5.09
C LEU A 75 -15.68 7.53 5.16
N LYS A 76 -16.59 7.30 6.09
CA LYS A 76 -17.69 8.22 6.46
C LYS A 76 -17.82 8.29 7.98
N ASN A 77 -18.36 9.40 8.48
CA ASN A 77 -18.59 9.61 9.90
C ASN A 77 -17.33 9.42 10.77
N TYR A 78 -16.17 9.82 10.23
CA TYR A 78 -14.87 9.78 10.88
C TYR A 78 -14.23 11.17 10.83
N ASP A 79 -13.89 11.73 12.00
CA ASP A 79 -13.29 13.07 12.08
C ASP A 79 -11.77 12.97 12.22
N PRO A 80 -11.00 13.47 11.23
CA PRO A 80 -9.53 13.42 11.27
C PRO A 80 -8.89 14.15 12.45
N LYS A 81 -9.62 15.05 13.10
CA LYS A 81 -9.13 15.83 14.23
C LYS A 81 -9.46 15.20 15.58
N LYS A 82 -10.64 14.59 15.71
CA LYS A 82 -11.18 14.06 16.96
C LYS A 82 -10.96 12.56 17.13
N ASP A 83 -11.10 11.79 16.04
CA ASP A 83 -11.00 10.34 16.10
C ASP A 83 -9.52 9.87 16.11
N PRO A 84 -9.24 8.72 16.73
CA PRO A 84 -7.90 8.20 16.85
C PRO A 84 -7.29 7.90 15.47
N ARG A 85 -6.05 8.35 15.29
CA ARG A 85 -5.26 7.99 14.11
C ARG A 85 -4.62 6.63 14.34
N PHE A 86 -4.66 5.81 13.31
CA PHE A 86 -4.03 4.49 13.36
C PHE A 86 -2.95 4.35 12.27
N ASN A 87 -1.96 3.54 12.57
CA ASN A 87 -0.90 3.14 11.66
C ASN A 87 -0.54 1.69 11.98
N GLN A 88 -1.25 0.79 11.32
CA GLN A 88 -1.12 -0.65 11.54
C GLN A 88 -0.26 -1.26 10.44
N PRO A 89 0.89 -1.89 10.76
CA PRO A 89 1.59 -2.75 9.84
C PRO A 89 0.81 -4.07 9.70
N LEU A 90 0.69 -4.56 8.47
CA LEU A 90 0.04 -5.81 8.15
C LEU A 90 0.93 -6.63 7.23
N VAL A 91 1.26 -7.84 7.63
CA VAL A 91 2.01 -8.79 6.79
C VAL A 91 1.01 -9.53 5.91
N LEU A 92 1.18 -9.41 4.59
CA LEU A 92 0.33 -10.09 3.61
C LEU A 92 0.89 -11.49 3.28
N PRO A 93 0.05 -12.47 2.95
CA PRO A 93 0.47 -13.78 2.45
C PRO A 93 1.31 -13.68 1.17
N LEU A 94 0.86 -12.86 0.20
CA LEU A 94 1.56 -12.60 -1.05
C LEU A 94 2.22 -11.22 -1.03
N MET A 95 3.41 -11.10 -1.63
CA MET A 95 4.11 -9.82 -1.79
C MET A 95 3.30 -8.85 -2.67
N PRO A 96 2.95 -7.65 -2.18
CA PRO A 96 2.17 -6.68 -2.96
C PRO A 96 2.97 -5.99 -4.07
N LYS A 97 4.31 -6.03 -3.98
CA LYS A 97 5.24 -5.43 -4.96
C LYS A 97 6.50 -6.27 -5.09
N THR A 98 6.98 -6.50 -6.30
CA THR A 98 8.21 -7.26 -6.56
C THR A 98 9.48 -6.42 -6.28
N ASN A 99 9.46 -5.13 -6.61
CA ASN A 99 10.64 -4.25 -6.56
C ASN A 99 10.65 -3.38 -5.31
N THR A 100 10.58 -4.00 -4.13
CA THR A 100 10.73 -3.27 -2.86
C THR A 100 12.20 -3.15 -2.51
N ARG A 101 12.72 -1.91 -2.50
CA ARG A 101 14.10 -1.63 -2.11
C ARG A 101 14.20 -1.47 -0.60
N ILE A 102 14.94 -2.36 0.04
CA ILE A 102 15.17 -2.34 1.48
C ILE A 102 16.62 -1.99 1.73
N LEU A 103 16.86 -1.07 2.65
CA LEU A 103 18.19 -0.69 3.11
C LEU A 103 18.34 -1.06 4.57
N VAL A 104 19.50 -1.61 4.94
CA VAL A 104 19.86 -1.89 6.33
C VAL A 104 20.89 -0.86 6.79
N LEU A 105 20.59 -0.15 7.87
CA LEU A 105 21.53 0.69 8.60
C LEU A 105 22.18 -0.18 9.68
N ALA A 106 23.36 -0.67 9.33
CA ALA A 106 24.01 -1.74 10.08
C ALA A 106 25.03 -1.21 11.08
N ASP A 107 25.11 -1.87 12.22
CA ASP A 107 26.23 -1.82 13.15
C ASP A 107 27.35 -2.77 12.67
N ALA A 108 28.54 -2.71 13.25
CA ALA A 108 29.69 -3.50 12.82
C ALA A 108 29.39 -5.02 12.75
N ALA A 109 28.63 -5.55 13.70
CA ALA A 109 28.22 -6.96 13.71
C ALA A 109 27.24 -7.29 12.57
N ASP A 110 26.26 -6.42 12.33
CA ASP A 110 25.25 -6.60 11.29
C ASP A 110 25.81 -6.34 9.89
N CYS A 111 26.87 -5.56 9.73
CA CYS A 111 27.59 -5.40 8.46
C CYS A 111 28.07 -6.74 7.91
N ASN A 112 28.69 -7.57 8.75
CA ASN A 112 29.17 -8.90 8.35
C ASN A 112 28.01 -9.81 7.92
N ARG A 113 26.87 -9.76 8.62
CA ARG A 113 25.65 -10.52 8.28
C ARG A 113 25.07 -10.06 6.94
N CYS A 114 25.00 -8.74 6.72
CA CYS A 114 24.50 -8.18 5.46
C CYS A 114 25.38 -8.53 4.27
N GLN A 115 26.73 -8.58 4.46
CA GLN A 115 27.67 -9.02 3.43
C GLN A 115 27.47 -10.50 3.06
N GLN A 116 27.30 -11.38 4.06
CA GLN A 116 27.05 -12.81 3.83
C GLN A 116 25.75 -13.06 3.09
N ASP A 117 24.72 -12.29 3.38
CA ASP A 117 23.39 -12.41 2.78
C ASP A 117 23.21 -11.58 1.50
N ASN A 118 24.25 -10.87 1.06
CA ASN A 118 24.25 -10.00 -0.14
C ASN A 118 23.12 -8.96 -0.14
N VAL A 119 22.94 -8.30 1.01
CA VAL A 119 21.90 -7.29 1.25
C VAL A 119 22.51 -5.90 1.19
N GLU A 120 21.81 -4.93 0.60
CA GLU A 120 22.25 -3.53 0.56
C GLU A 120 22.24 -2.92 1.99
N PHE A 121 23.41 -2.48 2.44
CA PHE A 121 23.57 -1.88 3.77
C PHE A 121 24.47 -0.64 3.74
N HIS A 122 24.30 0.19 4.73
CA HIS A 122 25.21 1.30 5.02
C HIS A 122 25.62 1.27 6.48
N PRO A 123 26.94 1.34 6.77
CA PRO A 123 27.44 1.51 8.13
C PRO A 123 26.94 2.85 8.70
N PHE A 124 26.58 2.85 9.98
CA PHE A 124 26.07 4.06 10.62
C PHE A 124 27.10 5.19 10.65
N ASP A 125 28.36 4.89 10.91
CA ASP A 125 29.43 5.88 11.04
C ASP A 125 29.65 6.68 9.75
N THR A 126 29.58 6.01 8.61
CA THR A 126 29.67 6.64 7.29
C THR A 126 28.51 7.60 7.04
N LEU A 127 27.30 7.23 7.47
CA LEU A 127 26.12 8.08 7.31
C LEU A 127 26.16 9.32 8.22
N ALA A 128 26.65 9.17 9.43
CA ALA A 128 26.79 10.27 10.39
C ALA A 128 27.77 11.34 9.88
N GLN A 129 28.81 10.93 9.13
CA GLN A 129 29.77 11.84 8.49
C GLN A 129 29.21 12.48 7.21
N THR A 130 28.42 11.73 6.45
CA THR A 130 27.93 12.19 5.15
C THR A 130 26.74 13.16 5.26
N PHE A 131 25.90 13.00 6.28
CA PHE A 131 24.65 13.75 6.39
C PHE A 131 24.65 14.71 7.59
N ASP A 132 24.55 16.01 7.28
CA ASP A 132 24.33 17.03 8.29
C ASP A 132 22.85 17.09 8.69
N LYS A 133 22.58 17.19 10.00
CA LYS A 133 21.23 17.38 10.55
C LYS A 133 20.53 18.62 10.00
N ASN A 134 21.31 19.67 9.68
CA ASN A 134 20.81 20.95 9.24
C ASN A 134 20.44 20.97 7.75
N LYS A 135 20.84 19.96 6.98
CA LYS A 135 20.59 19.86 5.54
C LYS A 135 19.61 18.75 5.19
N PRO A 136 18.29 18.97 5.31
CA PRO A 136 17.29 17.91 5.07
C PRO A 136 17.16 17.49 3.59
N GLY A 137 17.63 18.31 2.64
CA GLY A 137 17.50 18.07 1.21
C GLY A 137 18.18 16.78 0.72
N PRO A 138 19.49 16.60 0.97
CA PRO A 138 20.23 15.40 0.62
C PRO A 138 19.64 14.14 1.26
N ILE A 139 19.31 14.20 2.55
CA ILE A 139 18.70 13.10 3.30
C ILE A 139 17.39 12.65 2.65
N LYS A 140 16.52 13.60 2.24
CA LYS A 140 15.27 13.29 1.56
C LYS A 140 15.48 12.60 0.22
N ARG A 141 16.45 13.07 -0.59
CA ARG A 141 16.76 12.47 -1.90
C ARG A 141 17.27 11.05 -1.74
N TRP A 142 18.16 10.84 -0.79
CA TRP A 142 18.72 9.53 -0.47
C TRP A 142 17.64 8.56 0.03
N ALA A 143 16.88 8.96 1.05
CA ALA A 143 15.87 8.09 1.66
C ALA A 143 14.70 7.75 0.72
N LYS A 144 14.40 8.59 -0.29
CA LYS A 144 13.39 8.29 -1.31
C LYS A 144 13.78 7.14 -2.26
N LYS A 145 15.06 6.79 -2.33
CA LYS A 145 15.51 5.64 -3.14
C LYS A 145 15.03 4.32 -2.57
N TYR A 146 14.77 4.25 -1.25
CA TYR A 146 14.41 3.05 -0.53
C TYR A 146 12.96 3.09 -0.06
N ASP A 147 12.30 1.94 -0.10
CA ASP A 147 10.92 1.78 0.36
C ASP A 147 10.86 1.52 1.86
N VAL A 148 11.76 0.69 2.36
CA VAL A 148 11.88 0.34 3.77
C VAL A 148 13.30 0.55 4.23
N ILE A 149 13.47 1.08 5.44
CA ILE A 149 14.76 1.24 6.09
C ILE A 149 14.72 0.43 7.38
N LEU A 150 15.61 -0.55 7.49
CA LEU A 150 15.86 -1.29 8.71
C LEU A 150 17.07 -0.68 9.43
N CYS A 151 17.14 -0.85 10.72
CA CYS A 151 18.22 -0.34 11.54
C CYS A 151 18.54 -1.29 12.68
N SER A 152 19.82 -1.54 12.94
CA SER A 152 20.26 -2.28 14.11
C SER A 152 19.70 -1.63 15.38
N LYS A 153 19.13 -2.44 16.28
CA LYS A 153 18.48 -1.98 17.52
C LYS A 153 19.42 -1.15 18.39
N SER A 154 20.72 -1.45 18.41
CA SER A 154 21.76 -0.71 19.11
C SER A 154 21.85 0.75 18.67
N GLN A 155 21.75 1.02 17.35
CA GLN A 155 21.99 2.33 16.74
C GLN A 155 20.71 3.15 16.51
N ILE A 156 19.54 2.60 16.77
CA ILE A 156 18.26 3.25 16.43
C ILE A 156 18.11 4.64 17.05
N LYS A 157 18.56 4.81 18.30
CA LYS A 157 18.51 6.09 19.02
C LYS A 157 19.39 7.16 18.36
N ASN A 158 20.57 6.76 17.90
CA ASN A 158 21.53 7.64 17.25
C ASN A 158 21.05 8.05 15.85
N ILE A 159 20.53 7.09 15.10
CA ILE A 159 19.95 7.34 13.76
C ILE A 159 18.76 8.28 13.84
N VAL A 160 17.88 8.09 14.81
CA VAL A 160 16.72 8.99 15.02
C VAL A 160 17.17 10.41 15.37
N LYS A 161 18.26 10.58 16.10
CA LYS A 161 18.82 11.91 16.39
C LYS A 161 19.38 12.61 15.14
N VAL A 162 20.01 11.87 14.23
CA VAL A 162 20.67 12.43 13.03
C VAL A 162 19.68 12.59 11.87
N LEU A 163 18.92 11.54 11.55
CA LEU A 163 18.08 11.46 10.35
C LEU A 163 16.58 11.54 10.66
N GLY A 164 16.20 11.29 11.93
CA GLY A 164 14.82 11.05 12.34
C GLY A 164 13.80 12.10 11.92
N PRO A 165 14.01 13.41 12.15
CA PRO A 165 13.02 14.42 11.78
C PRO A 165 12.70 14.44 10.28
N THR A 166 13.71 14.16 9.45
CA THR A 166 13.56 14.15 8.00
C THR A 166 12.89 12.86 7.53
N LEU A 167 13.28 11.70 8.07
CA LEU A 167 12.70 10.40 7.73
C LEU A 167 11.23 10.32 8.15
N THR A 168 10.88 10.86 9.30
CA THR A 168 9.49 10.95 9.78
C THR A 168 8.61 11.76 8.82
N LYS A 169 9.11 12.91 8.32
CA LYS A 169 8.37 13.77 7.39
C LYS A 169 8.06 13.07 6.06
N ILE A 170 8.92 12.17 5.59
CA ILE A 170 8.71 11.40 4.35
C ILE A 170 8.09 10.03 4.60
N ASN A 171 7.72 9.72 5.84
CA ASN A 171 7.13 8.44 6.25
C ASN A 171 8.03 7.21 5.98
N ARG A 172 9.36 7.38 6.18
CA ARG A 172 10.40 6.35 6.03
C ARG A 172 11.12 6.14 7.36
N GLN A 173 10.35 5.92 8.42
CA GLN A 173 10.92 5.67 9.75
C GLN A 173 11.70 4.35 9.74
N PRO A 174 12.92 4.33 10.32
CA PRO A 174 13.70 3.10 10.46
C PRO A 174 12.99 2.13 11.39
N LEU A 175 12.94 0.86 11.00
CA LEU A 175 12.39 -0.23 11.78
C LEU A 175 13.52 -0.98 12.48
N PRO A 176 13.34 -1.42 13.73
CA PRO A 176 14.37 -2.14 14.47
C PRO A 176 14.65 -3.51 13.86
N LEU A 177 15.94 -3.85 13.77
CA LEU A 177 16.45 -5.18 13.48
C LEU A 177 17.07 -5.72 14.78
N GLU A 178 16.62 -6.86 15.24
CA GLU A 178 17.21 -7.51 16.41
C GLU A 178 18.40 -8.39 16.00
N PRO A 179 19.44 -8.50 16.83
CA PRO A 179 20.60 -9.33 16.51
C PRO A 179 20.25 -10.82 16.42
N THR A 180 19.16 -11.24 17.05
CA THR A 180 18.64 -12.62 17.03
C THR A 180 17.80 -12.94 15.80
N ASP A 181 17.31 -11.90 15.09
CA ASP A 181 16.45 -12.08 13.92
C ASP A 181 17.20 -12.73 12.75
N ASN A 182 16.55 -13.65 12.05
CA ASN A 182 17.05 -14.11 10.76
C ASN A 182 16.84 -13.00 9.72
N LEU A 183 17.95 -12.45 9.18
CA LEU A 183 17.92 -11.29 8.29
C LEU A 183 17.07 -11.57 7.05
N LYS A 184 17.23 -12.73 6.41
CA LYS A 184 16.44 -13.09 5.19
C LYS A 184 14.96 -13.16 5.48
N ALA A 185 14.56 -13.84 6.55
CA ALA A 185 13.15 -13.96 6.93
C ALA A 185 12.55 -12.58 7.23
N LYS A 186 13.30 -11.72 7.93
CA LYS A 186 12.87 -10.35 8.25
C LYS A 186 12.70 -9.48 6.99
N LEU A 187 13.61 -9.61 6.04
CA LEU A 187 13.51 -8.90 4.76
C LEU A 187 12.29 -9.35 3.96
N ASP A 188 12.01 -10.65 3.92
CA ASP A 188 10.83 -11.17 3.23
C ASP A 188 9.52 -10.72 3.90
N ASP A 189 9.47 -10.70 5.21
CA ASP A 189 8.33 -10.15 5.95
C ASP A 189 8.15 -8.65 5.66
N MET A 190 9.24 -7.88 5.60
CA MET A 190 9.15 -6.46 5.25
C MET A 190 8.68 -6.22 3.82
N ARG A 191 9.05 -7.09 2.87
CA ARG A 191 8.54 -7.04 1.48
C ARG A 191 7.04 -7.31 1.40
N ARG A 192 6.50 -8.18 2.29
CA ARG A 192 5.08 -8.50 2.40
C ARG A 192 4.30 -7.50 3.24
N THR A 193 4.98 -6.67 4.03
CA THR A 193 4.33 -5.76 4.96
C THR A 193 3.79 -4.52 4.25
N ILE A 194 2.50 -4.27 4.41
CA ILE A 194 1.87 -3.00 4.06
C ILE A 194 1.54 -2.21 5.34
N ARG A 195 1.37 -0.91 5.19
CA ARG A 195 0.94 -0.04 6.30
C ARG A 195 -0.44 0.53 6.01
N ILE A 196 -1.42 0.13 6.79
CA ILE A 196 -2.75 0.71 6.78
C ILE A 196 -2.71 1.93 7.71
N GLN A 197 -2.62 3.11 7.11
CA GLN A 197 -2.41 4.34 7.87
C GLN A 197 -3.51 5.36 7.60
N PHE A 198 -4.14 5.84 8.68
CA PHE A 198 -5.04 6.99 8.64
C PHE A 198 -4.30 8.26 9.08
N LYS A 199 -4.32 9.30 8.25
CA LYS A 199 -3.64 10.59 8.52
C LYS A 199 -4.65 11.73 8.70
N LYS A 200 -4.96 12.41 7.60
CA LYS A 200 -5.81 13.61 7.58
C LYS A 200 -6.97 13.50 6.59
N VAL A 201 -6.89 12.54 5.67
CA VAL A 201 -7.86 12.40 4.57
C VAL A 201 -8.69 11.14 4.79
N LEU A 202 -9.99 11.23 4.54
CA LEU A 202 -10.93 10.11 4.67
C LEU A 202 -10.78 9.04 3.58
N GLY A 203 -9.87 9.23 2.64
CA GLY A 203 -9.52 8.24 1.63
C GLY A 203 -8.24 7.51 2.02
N LEU A 204 -8.31 6.19 2.00
CA LEU A 204 -7.17 5.29 2.25
C LEU A 204 -6.88 4.50 0.98
N ASN A 205 -5.59 4.25 0.71
CA ASN A 205 -5.16 3.47 -0.43
C ASN A 205 -3.93 2.64 -0.06
N TRP A 206 -3.89 1.39 -0.50
CA TRP A 206 -2.74 0.49 -0.34
C TRP A 206 -2.70 -0.60 -1.41
N PRO A 207 -1.49 -1.03 -1.82
CA PRO A 207 -1.32 -2.12 -2.78
C PRO A 207 -1.61 -3.48 -2.12
N VAL A 208 -2.20 -4.40 -2.89
CA VAL A 208 -2.54 -5.75 -2.43
C VAL A 208 -1.94 -6.86 -3.28
N GLY A 209 -1.45 -6.53 -4.47
CA GLY A 209 -0.81 -7.48 -5.38
C GLY A 209 -0.51 -6.87 -6.73
N MET A 210 -0.05 -7.68 -7.65
CA MET A 210 0.27 -7.27 -9.03
C MET A 210 -0.70 -7.93 -10.01
N VAL A 211 -0.79 -7.34 -11.19
CA VAL A 211 -1.60 -7.89 -12.30
C VAL A 211 -1.09 -9.26 -12.76
N SER A 212 0.21 -9.56 -12.57
CA SER A 212 0.82 -10.85 -12.89
C SER A 212 0.47 -11.98 -11.91
N ASP A 213 -0.01 -11.64 -10.73
CA ASP A 213 -0.23 -12.60 -9.65
C ASP A 213 -1.53 -13.40 -9.87
N LYS A 214 -1.67 -14.53 -9.16
CA LYS A 214 -2.90 -15.32 -9.20
C LYS A 214 -4.06 -14.54 -8.54
N ALA A 215 -5.20 -14.48 -9.21
CA ALA A 215 -6.37 -13.74 -8.73
C ALA A 215 -6.83 -14.19 -7.33
N GLU A 216 -6.67 -15.46 -7.00
CA GLU A 216 -7.06 -16.01 -5.69
C GLU A 216 -6.19 -15.47 -4.56
N ASP A 217 -4.87 -15.39 -4.77
CA ASP A 217 -3.93 -14.89 -3.76
C ASP A 217 -4.10 -13.39 -3.55
N VAL A 218 -4.31 -12.63 -4.63
CA VAL A 218 -4.66 -11.21 -4.54
C VAL A 218 -5.98 -11.02 -3.80
N THR A 219 -6.98 -11.88 -4.05
CA THR A 219 -8.26 -11.82 -3.32
C THR A 219 -8.09 -12.09 -1.83
N ARG A 220 -7.23 -13.05 -1.44
CA ARG A 220 -6.90 -13.30 -0.03
C ARG A 220 -6.27 -12.08 0.63
N ASN A 221 -5.29 -11.45 -0.05
CA ASN A 221 -4.68 -10.20 0.42
C ASN A 221 -5.71 -9.08 0.58
N CYS A 222 -6.62 -8.92 -0.39
CA CYS A 222 -7.70 -7.95 -0.32
C CYS A 222 -8.59 -8.16 0.91
N MET A 223 -9.06 -9.38 1.12
CA MET A 223 -9.95 -9.69 2.23
C MET A 223 -9.26 -9.48 3.58
N LEU A 224 -8.00 -9.91 3.72
CA LEU A 224 -7.22 -9.70 4.93
C LEU A 224 -7.04 -8.22 5.23
N ALA A 225 -6.68 -7.41 4.23
CA ALA A 225 -6.48 -5.98 4.40
C ALA A 225 -7.78 -5.24 4.77
N ILE A 226 -8.91 -5.63 4.17
CA ILE A 226 -10.23 -5.05 4.49
C ILE A 226 -10.63 -5.39 5.94
N ASN A 227 -10.50 -6.65 6.34
CA ASN A 227 -10.86 -7.08 7.71
C ASN A 227 -9.99 -6.35 8.75
N THR A 228 -8.68 -6.29 8.55
CA THR A 228 -7.77 -5.55 9.44
C THR A 228 -8.13 -4.05 9.51
N LEU A 229 -8.56 -3.45 8.40
CA LEU A 229 -9.03 -2.06 8.44
C LEU A 229 -10.29 -1.94 9.28
N VAL A 230 -11.27 -2.82 9.10
CA VAL A 230 -12.55 -2.80 9.85
C VAL A 230 -12.31 -2.92 11.35
N ASP A 231 -11.40 -3.81 11.76
CA ASP A 231 -11.03 -4.02 13.17
C ASP A 231 -10.38 -2.76 13.79
N ASN A 232 -9.68 -1.96 13.00
CA ASN A 232 -9.07 -0.71 13.46
C ASN A 232 -10.05 0.48 13.51
N LEU A 233 -11.23 0.35 12.89
CA LEU A 233 -12.21 1.43 12.84
C LEU A 233 -13.14 1.37 14.07
N LYS A 234 -13.40 2.52 14.69
CA LYS A 234 -14.20 2.66 15.91
C LYS A 234 -15.62 2.05 15.82
N LYS A 235 -16.27 2.17 14.65
CA LYS A 235 -17.61 1.63 14.38
C LYS A 235 -17.59 0.56 13.28
N GLY A 236 -16.42 -0.03 13.00
CA GLY A 236 -16.28 -1.08 12.00
C GLY A 236 -16.85 -0.70 10.64
N TRP A 237 -17.72 -1.54 10.09
CA TRP A 237 -18.35 -1.35 8.79
C TRP A 237 -19.18 -0.07 8.64
N GLN A 238 -19.72 0.47 9.72
CA GLN A 238 -20.50 1.71 9.68
C GLN A 238 -19.66 2.92 9.28
N ASN A 239 -18.34 2.88 9.49
CA ASN A 239 -17.42 3.94 9.10
C ASN A 239 -16.99 3.84 7.62
N ILE A 240 -17.34 2.78 6.92
CA ILE A 240 -16.97 2.59 5.52
C ILE A 240 -18.09 3.14 4.61
N LYS A 241 -17.70 4.01 3.68
CA LYS A 241 -18.59 4.58 2.67
C LYS A 241 -18.56 3.77 1.37
N VAL A 242 -17.35 3.41 0.92
CA VAL A 242 -17.13 2.74 -0.34
C VAL A 242 -15.78 2.04 -0.33
N ILE A 243 -15.73 0.86 -0.94
CA ILE A 243 -14.49 0.15 -1.23
C ILE A 243 -14.44 -0.08 -2.74
N ASN A 244 -13.35 0.37 -3.35
CA ASN A 244 -13.06 0.15 -4.75
C ASN A 244 -11.76 -0.64 -4.91
N VAL A 245 -11.70 -1.46 -5.93
CA VAL A 245 -10.45 -2.09 -6.40
C VAL A 245 -10.12 -1.52 -7.76
N HIS A 246 -8.86 -1.21 -8.00
CA HIS A 246 -8.38 -0.72 -9.30
C HIS A 246 -6.94 -1.16 -9.54
N SER A 247 -6.52 -1.21 -10.80
CA SER A 247 -5.10 -1.26 -11.16
C SER A 247 -4.55 0.15 -11.32
N THR A 248 -3.22 0.30 -11.35
CA THR A 248 -2.56 1.63 -11.39
C THR A 248 -3.11 2.53 -12.48
N MET A 249 -3.34 2.02 -13.70
CA MET A 249 -3.87 2.78 -14.83
C MET A 249 -5.28 2.37 -15.22
N GLY A 250 -5.78 1.29 -14.65
CA GLY A 250 -7.09 0.73 -14.98
C GLY A 250 -8.28 1.45 -14.36
N PRO A 251 -9.47 1.03 -14.75
CA PRO A 251 -10.73 1.52 -14.18
C PRO A 251 -10.90 1.02 -12.74
N SER A 252 -11.66 1.76 -11.95
CA SER A 252 -12.00 1.34 -10.58
C SER A 252 -13.33 0.58 -10.57
N LYS A 253 -13.36 -0.58 -9.90
CA LYS A 253 -14.58 -1.34 -9.65
C LYS A 253 -14.97 -1.24 -8.18
N ARG A 254 -16.21 -0.86 -7.94
CA ARG A 254 -16.78 -0.83 -6.59
C ARG A 254 -17.15 -2.24 -6.16
N ILE A 255 -16.70 -2.64 -4.96
CA ILE A 255 -16.99 -3.94 -4.34
C ILE A 255 -17.91 -3.82 -3.13
N PHE A 256 -17.91 -2.60 -2.49
CA PHE A 256 -18.79 -2.27 -1.36
C PHE A 256 -19.34 -0.85 -1.49
#